data_078be2803c05b958889efcc2095afd42
#
_entry.id   078be2803c05b958889efcc2095afd42
#
_cell.length_a   1.000
_cell.length_b   1.000
_cell.length_c   1.000
_cell.angle_alpha   90.00
_cell.angle_beta   90.00
_cell.angle_gamma   90.00
#
_symmetry.space_group_name_H-M   'P 1'
#
loop_
_entity.id
_entity.type
_entity.pdbx_description
1 polymer ?
#
loop_
_entity_poly.entity_id
_entity_poly.type
_entity_poly.pdbx_seq_one_letter_code
_entity_poly.pdbx_strand_id
1 'polypeptide(L)'
;MKRASRQKTAPSLFRALRDGAAGLCILCFALFFLKNSGIWAKFRPNAGETASENGGLTLFCEDVGQGQALLLTCGDRAALVDTGLAGKAEGLLDALSDQGVTRLDYLFITHPHSDHCGGAKTVLSALPTDLLVVPDYYDKDALYIQAGEWLGAADTALDIAYAGREYALGSAKLTVLSPPQGNDIDDMNDLSLVLLAEYTGVKMLLCGDASQTIEESILPLGHIDLLVAGHHGSRTATGEALLDDITPAYAFISCGRDNEYGHPHREVLDRLEKAGAQVLRTDESGVLTARVIQGKLRVTAERDQ
;
A
#
# COMPACT_ATOMS: atom_id res chain seq x y z
N MET A 1 62.18 -27.47 -39.42
CA MET A 1 61.00 -27.73 -38.61
C MET A 1 61.16 -27.02 -37.26
N LYS A 2 60.51 -25.88 -37.03
CA LYS A 2 60.51 -25.14 -35.76
C LYS A 2 59.06 -25.14 -35.24
N ARG A 3 58.84 -25.76 -34.07
CA ARG A 3 57.53 -25.78 -33.36
C ARG A 3 57.34 -24.42 -32.72
N ALA A 4 56.26 -23.72 -33.04
CA ALA A 4 55.82 -22.49 -32.38
C ALA A 4 55.12 -22.87 -31.08
N SER A 5 55.60 -22.38 -29.93
CA SER A 5 54.97 -22.47 -28.63
C SER A 5 53.88 -21.40 -28.51
N ARG A 6 52.62 -21.85 -28.32
CA ARG A 6 51.48 -20.97 -27.99
C ARG A 6 51.62 -20.52 -26.50
N GLN A 7 51.95 -19.27 -26.29
CA GLN A 7 51.81 -18.63 -24.98
C GLN A 7 50.32 -18.45 -24.65
N LYS A 8 49.84 -19.06 -23.57
CA LYS A 8 48.56 -18.78 -22.98
C LYS A 8 48.67 -17.44 -22.23
N THR A 9 48.01 -16.41 -22.74
CA THR A 9 47.87 -15.15 -22.04
C THR A 9 46.90 -15.32 -20.84
N ALA A 10 47.36 -15.02 -19.64
CA ALA A 10 46.53 -14.98 -18.44
C ALA A 10 45.44 -13.88 -18.59
N PRO A 11 44.20 -14.08 -18.07
CA PRO A 11 43.18 -13.07 -18.11
C PRO A 11 43.61 -11.83 -17.30
N SER A 12 43.35 -10.65 -17.82
CA SER A 12 43.74 -9.40 -17.18
C SER A 12 43.12 -9.30 -15.78
N LEU A 13 43.90 -8.79 -14.82
CA LEU A 13 43.47 -8.59 -13.42
C LEU A 13 42.16 -7.82 -13.31
N PHE A 14 41.85 -6.94 -14.25
CA PHE A 14 40.59 -6.17 -14.36
C PHE A 14 39.36 -7.06 -14.64
N ARG A 15 39.50 -8.11 -15.44
CA ARG A 15 38.40 -9.06 -15.70
C ARG A 15 38.09 -9.90 -14.46
N ALA A 16 39.10 -10.36 -13.75
CA ALA A 16 38.93 -11.13 -12.54
C ALA A 16 38.29 -10.33 -11.40
N LEU A 17 38.61 -9.02 -11.28
CA LEU A 17 37.99 -8.12 -10.29
C LEU A 17 36.54 -7.80 -10.62
N ARG A 18 36.19 -7.61 -11.91
CA ARG A 18 34.82 -7.35 -12.33
C ARG A 18 33.91 -8.57 -12.10
N ASP A 19 34.40 -9.75 -12.46
CA ASP A 19 33.65 -11.01 -12.32
C ASP A 19 33.54 -11.43 -10.84
N GLY A 20 34.54 -11.06 -10.02
CA GLY A 20 34.53 -11.25 -8.55
C GLY A 20 33.53 -10.31 -7.85
N ALA A 21 33.44 -9.04 -8.27
CA ALA A 21 32.50 -8.09 -7.70
C ALA A 21 31.05 -8.44 -8.04
N ALA A 22 30.78 -8.87 -9.29
CA ALA A 22 29.45 -9.35 -9.69
C ALA A 22 29.05 -10.61 -8.91
N GLY A 23 30.00 -11.54 -8.71
CA GLY A 23 29.77 -12.76 -7.90
C GLY A 23 29.51 -12.46 -6.42
N LEU A 24 30.16 -11.44 -5.85
CA LEU A 24 29.96 -11.04 -4.46
C LEU A 24 28.60 -10.35 -4.27
N CYS A 25 28.16 -9.52 -5.21
CA CYS A 25 26.83 -8.91 -5.21
C CYS A 25 25.73 -9.98 -5.31
N ILE A 26 25.85 -10.95 -6.22
CA ILE A 26 24.88 -12.06 -6.36
C ILE A 26 24.87 -12.93 -5.09
N LEU A 27 26.01 -13.17 -4.46
CA LEU A 27 26.08 -13.94 -3.21
C LEU A 27 25.47 -13.16 -2.02
N CYS A 28 25.71 -11.86 -1.93
CA CYS A 28 25.08 -11.00 -0.93
C CYS A 28 23.55 -10.94 -1.13
N PHE A 29 23.09 -10.84 -2.38
CA PHE A 29 21.66 -10.90 -2.72
C PHE A 29 21.04 -12.26 -2.38
N ALA A 30 21.70 -13.35 -2.75
CA ALA A 30 21.23 -14.71 -2.43
C ALA A 30 21.20 -14.96 -0.92
N LEU A 31 22.19 -14.48 -0.16
CA LEU A 31 22.23 -14.59 1.31
C LEU A 31 21.17 -13.70 1.97
N PHE A 32 20.88 -12.53 1.41
CA PHE A 32 19.80 -11.66 1.86
C PHE A 32 18.43 -12.33 1.64
N PHE A 33 18.18 -12.91 0.45
CA PHE A 33 16.97 -13.67 0.16
C PHE A 33 16.84 -14.96 1.00
N LEU A 34 17.93 -15.71 1.21
CA LEU A 34 17.92 -16.91 2.04
C LEU A 34 17.70 -16.59 3.53
N LYS A 35 18.19 -15.43 4.00
CA LYS A 35 17.97 -14.98 5.37
C LYS A 35 16.53 -14.51 5.59
N ASN A 36 15.89 -13.94 4.55
CA ASN A 36 14.50 -13.48 4.59
C ASN A 36 13.47 -14.59 4.29
N SER A 37 13.83 -15.66 3.59
CA SER A 37 12.92 -16.81 3.39
C SER A 37 12.55 -17.54 4.70
N GLY A 38 13.31 -17.32 5.78
CA GLY A 38 12.98 -17.82 7.13
C GLY A 38 11.98 -16.97 7.91
N ILE A 39 11.67 -15.74 7.46
CA ILE A 39 10.75 -14.83 8.16
C ILE A 39 9.31 -15.32 8.07
N TRP A 40 8.92 -15.96 6.97
CA TRP A 40 7.57 -16.53 6.80
C TRP A 40 7.18 -17.58 7.85
N ALA A 41 8.17 -18.26 8.48
CA ALA A 41 7.88 -19.23 9.54
C ALA A 41 7.48 -18.57 10.88
N LYS A 42 7.69 -17.27 11.05
CA LYS A 42 7.31 -16.52 12.26
C LYS A 42 5.91 -15.91 12.18
N PHE A 43 5.33 -15.81 10.99
CA PHE A 43 3.95 -15.31 10.77
C PHE A 43 2.93 -16.46 10.74
N ARG A 44 2.94 -17.36 11.75
CA ARG A 44 1.78 -18.20 11.98
C ARG A 44 0.79 -17.42 12.85
N PRO A 45 -0.47 -17.24 12.42
CA PRO A 45 -1.46 -16.65 13.31
C PRO A 45 -1.60 -17.57 14.52
N ASN A 46 -1.44 -17.04 15.72
CA ASN A 46 -1.86 -17.71 16.93
C ASN A 46 -3.40 -17.86 16.89
N ALA A 47 -3.87 -19.04 16.51
CA ALA A 47 -5.27 -19.37 16.62
C ALA A 47 -5.58 -19.49 18.12
N GLY A 48 -6.21 -18.47 18.72
CA GLY A 48 -6.72 -18.62 20.07
C GLY A 48 -6.84 -17.38 20.96
N GLU A 49 -6.73 -16.15 20.47
CA GLU A 49 -7.06 -14.99 21.31
C GLU A 49 -8.46 -14.47 21.00
N THR A 50 -9.31 -14.48 22.02
CA THR A 50 -10.64 -13.84 21.98
C THR A 50 -10.43 -12.34 21.77
N ALA A 51 -11.03 -11.79 20.71
CA ALA A 51 -10.98 -10.35 20.38
C ALA A 51 -11.41 -9.53 21.62
N SER A 52 -10.45 -8.82 22.22
CA SER A 52 -10.73 -7.88 23.30
C SER A 52 -11.43 -6.65 22.71
N GLU A 53 -12.30 -6.00 23.47
CA GLU A 53 -13.08 -4.81 23.03
C GLU A 53 -12.19 -3.63 22.56
N ASN A 54 -10.89 -3.65 22.89
CA ASN A 54 -9.89 -2.64 22.50
C ASN A 54 -9.05 -3.05 21.26
N GLY A 55 -9.32 -4.18 20.58
CA GLY A 55 -8.45 -4.75 19.54
C GLY A 55 -9.09 -4.87 18.15
N GLY A 56 -10.20 -4.18 17.86
CA GLY A 56 -10.87 -4.23 16.55
C GLY A 56 -10.08 -3.55 15.43
N LEU A 57 -10.42 -3.90 14.18
CA LEU A 57 -9.86 -3.20 13.01
C LEU A 57 -10.38 -1.76 12.98
N THR A 58 -9.45 -0.80 12.84
CA THR A 58 -9.76 0.61 12.61
C THR A 58 -9.00 1.08 11.39
N LEU A 59 -9.68 1.79 10.51
CA LEU A 59 -9.11 2.54 9.39
C LEU A 59 -9.23 4.04 9.69
N PHE A 60 -8.12 4.76 9.59
CA PHE A 60 -8.08 6.22 9.56
C PHE A 60 -7.69 6.66 8.15
N CYS A 61 -8.49 7.54 7.55
CA CYS A 61 -8.13 8.24 6.32
C CYS A 61 -7.66 9.64 6.73
N GLU A 62 -6.35 9.85 6.70
CA GLU A 62 -5.71 11.07 7.21
C GLU A 62 -5.92 12.25 6.25
N ASP A 63 -6.09 13.47 6.79
CA ASP A 63 -6.17 14.70 6.02
C ASP A 63 -4.75 15.17 5.65
N VAL A 64 -4.18 14.59 4.61
CA VAL A 64 -2.86 14.95 4.07
C VAL A 64 -2.93 15.97 2.93
N GLY A 65 -4.10 16.61 2.74
CA GLY A 65 -4.38 17.46 1.58
C GLY A 65 -4.61 16.64 0.32
N GLN A 66 -4.13 17.12 -0.84
CA GLN A 66 -4.21 16.31 -2.06
C GLN A 66 -3.19 15.20 -1.99
N GLY A 67 -3.69 13.95 -1.92
CA GLY A 67 -2.93 12.73 -1.76
C GLY A 67 -3.64 11.71 -0.86
N GLN A 68 -2.97 10.62 -0.55
CA GLN A 68 -3.52 9.56 0.28
C GLN A 68 -2.57 9.14 1.40
N ALA A 69 -3.10 8.95 2.60
CA ALA A 69 -2.48 8.22 3.69
C ALA A 69 -3.58 7.54 4.52
N LEU A 70 -3.54 6.22 4.60
CA LEU A 70 -4.53 5.40 5.29
C LEU A 70 -3.84 4.57 6.36
N LEU A 71 -4.16 4.80 7.62
CA LEU A 71 -3.67 3.99 8.73
C LEU A 71 -4.69 2.91 9.08
N LEU A 72 -4.27 1.65 9.06
CA LEU A 72 -5.03 0.53 9.60
C LEU A 72 -4.38 0.05 10.90
N THR A 73 -5.19 -0.10 11.96
CA THR A 73 -4.75 -0.68 13.21
C THR A 73 -5.63 -1.86 13.61
N CYS A 74 -5.02 -2.93 14.17
CA CYS A 74 -5.75 -4.07 14.71
C CYS A 74 -5.00 -4.63 15.92
N GLY A 75 -5.51 -4.39 17.12
CA GLY A 75 -4.79 -4.64 18.37
C GLY A 75 -3.57 -3.72 18.49
N ASP A 76 -2.40 -4.32 18.67
CA ASP A 76 -1.09 -3.63 18.74
C ASP A 76 -0.37 -3.54 17.38
N ARG A 77 -1.05 -3.92 16.30
CA ARG A 77 -0.51 -3.94 14.94
C ARG A 77 -0.96 -2.74 14.15
N ALA A 78 -0.04 -2.22 13.31
CA ALA A 78 -0.30 -1.06 12.48
C ALA A 78 0.24 -1.26 11.05
N ALA A 79 -0.56 -0.87 10.08
CA ALA A 79 -0.18 -0.81 8.66
C ALA A 79 -0.54 0.58 8.11
N LEU A 80 0.40 1.21 7.43
CA LEU A 80 0.17 2.46 6.71
C LEU A 80 0.10 2.16 5.21
N VAL A 81 -0.92 2.67 4.54
CA VAL A 81 -1.07 2.60 3.07
C VAL A 81 -0.94 3.99 2.53
N ASP A 82 0.13 4.23 1.78
CA ASP A 82 0.58 5.52 1.27
C ASP A 82 0.97 6.54 2.38
N THR A 83 1.58 7.63 1.96
CA THR A 83 2.22 8.60 2.87
C THR A 83 1.95 10.05 2.50
N GLY A 84 1.12 10.28 1.48
CA GLY A 84 0.87 11.61 0.96
C GLY A 84 2.11 12.27 0.35
N LEU A 85 2.00 13.57 0.11
CA LEU A 85 3.11 14.41 -0.39
C LEU A 85 4.24 14.53 0.64
N ALA A 86 5.47 14.66 0.17
CA ALA A 86 6.66 14.85 1.02
C ALA A 86 6.51 16.02 2.01
N GLY A 87 5.90 17.12 1.59
CA GLY A 87 5.66 18.30 2.44
C GLY A 87 4.61 18.09 3.54
N LYS A 88 3.92 16.94 3.56
CA LYS A 88 2.92 16.58 4.57
C LYS A 88 3.40 15.49 5.54
N ALA A 89 4.58 14.92 5.30
CA ALA A 89 5.08 13.76 6.03
C ALA A 89 5.27 14.01 7.53
N GLU A 90 5.72 15.20 7.94
CA GLU A 90 5.86 15.53 9.38
C GLU A 90 4.48 15.57 10.07
N GLY A 91 3.47 16.21 9.44
CA GLY A 91 2.10 16.21 9.98
C GLY A 91 1.48 14.82 10.03
N LEU A 92 1.81 13.95 9.06
CA LEU A 92 1.41 12.55 9.08
C LEU A 92 2.06 11.81 10.26
N LEU A 93 3.35 12.04 10.54
CA LEU A 93 4.02 11.44 11.71
C LEU A 93 3.39 11.88 13.03
N ASP A 94 3.01 13.16 13.14
CA ASP A 94 2.28 13.66 14.31
C ASP A 94 0.93 12.94 14.46
N ALA A 95 0.15 12.82 13.37
CA ALA A 95 -1.12 12.10 13.38
C ALA A 95 -0.97 10.62 13.77
N LEU A 96 0.04 9.92 13.24
CA LEU A 96 0.35 8.54 13.61
C LEU A 96 0.69 8.42 15.11
N SER A 97 1.48 9.39 15.63
CA SER A 97 1.81 9.46 17.06
C SER A 97 0.59 9.68 17.93
N ASP A 98 -0.34 10.56 17.53
CA ASP A 98 -1.60 10.82 18.23
C ASP A 98 -2.51 9.59 18.27
N GLN A 99 -2.42 8.71 17.24
CA GLN A 99 -3.08 7.40 17.21
C GLN A 99 -2.32 6.33 18.01
N GLY A 100 -1.21 6.68 18.66
CA GLY A 100 -0.40 5.77 19.47
C GLY A 100 0.50 4.82 18.65
N VAL A 101 0.71 5.09 17.36
CA VAL A 101 1.57 4.29 16.49
C VAL A 101 3.04 4.62 16.77
N THR A 102 3.79 3.64 17.23
CA THR A 102 5.24 3.77 17.51
C THR A 102 6.10 2.92 16.57
N ARG A 103 5.46 2.08 15.77
CA ARG A 103 6.07 1.23 14.73
C ARG A 103 5.01 0.83 13.72
N LEU A 104 5.46 0.42 12.54
CA LEU A 104 4.61 -0.16 11.50
C LEU A 104 5.03 -1.63 11.26
N ASP A 105 4.05 -2.53 11.18
CA ASP A 105 4.27 -3.88 10.65
C ASP A 105 4.44 -3.81 9.13
N TYR A 106 3.66 -2.94 8.48
CA TYR A 106 3.69 -2.74 7.04
C TYR A 106 3.61 -1.26 6.66
N LEU A 107 4.41 -0.86 5.68
CA LEU A 107 4.18 0.33 4.87
C LEU A 107 3.88 -0.16 3.45
N PHE A 108 2.64 0.00 3.00
CA PHE A 108 2.25 -0.24 1.61
C PHE A 108 2.38 1.06 0.84
N ILE A 109 3.05 1.03 -0.31
CA ILE A 109 3.00 2.10 -1.31
C ILE A 109 2.18 1.56 -2.47
N THR A 110 1.00 2.15 -2.72
CA THR A 110 0.09 1.67 -3.75
C THR A 110 0.71 1.82 -5.13
N HIS A 111 1.30 2.98 -5.41
CA HIS A 111 1.98 3.27 -6.66
C HIS A 111 2.95 4.47 -6.50
N PRO A 112 3.82 4.79 -7.49
CA PRO A 112 4.94 5.70 -7.28
C PRO A 112 4.62 7.19 -7.48
N HIS A 113 3.38 7.63 -7.56
CA HIS A 113 3.07 9.05 -7.63
C HIS A 113 3.38 9.76 -6.30
N SER A 114 3.82 11.00 -6.39
CA SER A 114 4.35 11.76 -5.25
C SER A 114 3.32 12.05 -4.15
N ASP A 115 2.07 12.10 -4.48
CA ASP A 115 0.95 12.29 -3.54
C ASP A 115 0.51 11.00 -2.83
N HIS A 116 1.18 9.88 -3.14
CA HIS A 116 1.10 8.58 -2.44
C HIS A 116 2.40 8.22 -1.74
N CYS A 117 3.54 8.30 -2.44
CA CYS A 117 4.83 7.85 -1.91
C CYS A 117 5.73 8.97 -1.40
N GLY A 118 5.34 10.24 -1.53
CA GLY A 118 6.23 11.38 -1.27
C GLY A 118 6.78 11.43 0.15
N GLY A 119 6.01 11.01 1.14
CA GLY A 119 6.43 10.92 2.54
C GLY A 119 7.19 9.65 2.93
N ALA A 120 7.29 8.65 2.04
CA ALA A 120 7.78 7.30 2.38
C ALA A 120 9.17 7.32 3.04
N LYS A 121 10.12 8.07 2.49
CA LYS A 121 11.47 8.19 3.06
C LYS A 121 11.45 8.78 4.47
N THR A 122 10.64 9.80 4.71
CA THR A 122 10.52 10.46 6.02
C THR A 122 9.91 9.49 7.04
N VAL A 123 8.82 8.80 6.68
CA VAL A 123 8.18 7.80 7.54
C VAL A 123 9.14 6.66 7.88
N LEU A 124 9.81 6.06 6.90
CA LEU A 124 10.76 4.96 7.11
C LEU A 124 11.99 5.38 7.93
N SER A 125 12.37 6.66 7.88
CA SER A 125 13.47 7.18 8.68
C SER A 125 13.07 7.46 10.13
N ALA A 126 11.79 7.77 10.39
CA ALA A 126 11.29 8.17 11.69
C ALA A 126 10.64 7.02 12.48
N LEU A 127 9.97 6.09 11.80
CA LEU A 127 9.25 4.98 12.40
C LEU A 127 9.89 3.63 12.07
N PRO A 128 10.21 2.81 13.08
CA PRO A 128 10.56 1.41 12.85
C PRO A 128 9.47 0.73 12.03
N THR A 129 9.84 0.19 10.86
CA THR A 129 8.93 -0.47 9.92
C THR A 129 9.48 -1.85 9.59
N ASP A 130 8.67 -2.90 9.75
CA ASP A 130 9.15 -4.26 9.50
C ASP A 130 9.23 -4.55 8.00
N LEU A 131 8.24 -4.12 7.22
CA LEU A 131 8.13 -4.46 5.81
C LEU A 131 7.60 -3.27 4.98
N LEU A 132 8.39 -2.86 3.97
CA LEU A 132 7.93 -2.01 2.88
C LEU A 132 7.33 -2.93 1.80
N VAL A 133 6.08 -2.68 1.42
CA VAL A 133 5.36 -3.44 0.41
C VAL A 133 5.07 -2.54 -0.78
N VAL A 134 5.50 -2.96 -1.96
CA VAL A 134 5.33 -2.19 -3.21
C VAL A 134 4.74 -3.08 -4.30
N PRO A 135 4.06 -2.52 -5.31
CA PRO A 135 3.49 -3.30 -6.41
C PRO A 135 4.57 -3.95 -7.29
N ASP A 136 4.17 -4.99 -8.00
CA ASP A 136 5.01 -5.64 -9.01
C ASP A 136 5.06 -4.79 -10.28
N TYR A 137 6.15 -4.00 -10.45
CA TYR A 137 6.38 -3.21 -11.65
C TYR A 137 6.96 -4.06 -12.78
N TYR A 138 6.62 -3.72 -14.03
CA TYR A 138 7.29 -4.30 -15.20
C TYR A 138 8.76 -3.85 -15.27
N ASP A 139 9.10 -2.60 -14.90
CA ASP A 139 10.47 -2.08 -14.80
C ASP A 139 11.03 -2.34 -13.38
N LYS A 140 11.61 -3.52 -13.21
CA LYS A 140 12.21 -3.93 -11.93
C LYS A 140 13.37 -3.06 -11.50
N ASP A 141 14.15 -2.52 -12.45
CA ASP A 141 15.31 -1.69 -12.14
C ASP A 141 14.85 -0.35 -11.55
N ALA A 142 13.84 0.29 -12.15
CA ALA A 142 13.25 1.52 -11.62
C ALA A 142 12.63 1.29 -10.23
N LEU A 143 11.90 0.19 -10.02
CA LEU A 143 11.34 -0.18 -8.73
C LEU A 143 12.41 -0.32 -7.66
N TYR A 144 13.48 -1.07 -7.93
CA TYR A 144 14.55 -1.30 -6.95
C TYR A 144 15.33 -0.02 -6.61
N ILE A 145 15.57 0.85 -7.59
CA ILE A 145 16.20 2.16 -7.37
C ILE A 145 15.33 3.01 -6.44
N GLN A 146 14.05 3.14 -6.74
CA GLN A 146 13.12 3.95 -5.97
C GLN A 146 12.91 3.40 -4.55
N ALA A 147 12.67 2.09 -4.40
CA ALA A 147 12.55 1.46 -3.09
C ALA A 147 13.84 1.62 -2.27
N GLY A 148 15.02 1.53 -2.90
CA GLY A 148 16.31 1.77 -2.26
C GLY A 148 16.47 3.21 -1.77
N GLU A 149 15.95 4.19 -2.50
CA GLU A 149 15.95 5.60 -2.09
C GLU A 149 15.05 5.85 -0.86
N TRP A 150 13.90 5.18 -0.79
CA TRP A 150 12.98 5.26 0.36
C TRP A 150 13.57 4.58 1.59
N LEU A 151 14.08 3.35 1.41
CA LEU A 151 14.68 2.58 2.50
C LEU A 151 15.91 3.27 3.09
N GLY A 152 16.78 3.84 2.22
CA GLY A 152 18.01 4.49 2.67
C GLY A 152 18.82 3.59 3.60
N ALA A 153 18.94 3.98 4.88
CA ALA A 153 19.62 3.23 5.93
C ALA A 153 18.64 2.50 6.88
N ALA A 154 17.34 2.46 6.59
CA ALA A 154 16.36 1.81 7.44
C ALA A 154 16.56 0.28 7.43
N ASP A 155 16.41 -0.35 8.59
CA ASP A 155 16.43 -1.82 8.75
C ASP A 155 15.01 -2.38 8.45
N THR A 156 14.52 -2.11 7.25
CA THR A 156 13.19 -2.48 6.77
C THR A 156 13.34 -3.48 5.62
N ALA A 157 12.61 -4.58 5.68
CA ALA A 157 12.56 -5.54 4.57
C ALA A 157 11.69 -5.00 3.42
N LEU A 158 11.94 -5.47 2.19
CA LEU A 158 11.14 -5.15 1.00
C LEU A 158 10.37 -6.38 0.54
N ASP A 159 9.08 -6.24 0.26
CA ASP A 159 8.26 -7.25 -0.43
C ASP A 159 7.61 -6.65 -1.68
N ILE A 160 7.56 -7.43 -2.75
CA ILE A 160 6.90 -7.08 -3.99
C ILE A 160 5.56 -7.81 -4.02
N ALA A 161 4.48 -7.03 -3.98
CA ALA A 161 3.13 -7.55 -3.88
C ALA A 161 2.41 -7.61 -5.23
N TYR A 162 1.56 -8.60 -5.36
CA TYR A 162 0.70 -8.84 -6.52
C TYR A 162 -0.57 -9.57 -6.07
N ALA A 163 -1.56 -9.64 -6.94
CA ALA A 163 -2.86 -10.26 -6.67
C ALA A 163 -2.74 -11.66 -6.05
N GLY A 164 -3.46 -11.88 -4.95
CA GLY A 164 -3.45 -13.10 -4.17
C GLY A 164 -2.44 -13.10 -3.00
N ARG A 165 -1.59 -12.08 -2.84
CA ARG A 165 -0.76 -11.94 -1.63
C ARG A 165 -1.62 -11.55 -0.45
N GLU A 166 -1.34 -12.15 0.70
CA GLU A 166 -2.06 -11.89 1.95
C GLU A 166 -1.10 -11.48 3.07
N TYR A 167 -1.53 -10.49 3.86
CA TYR A 167 -0.81 -9.96 5.01
C TYR A 167 -1.71 -9.98 6.23
N ALA A 168 -1.20 -10.51 7.35
CA ALA A 168 -1.95 -10.53 8.61
C ALA A 168 -1.67 -9.24 9.41
N LEU A 169 -2.72 -8.52 9.80
CA LEU A 169 -2.65 -7.37 10.68
C LEU A 169 -3.41 -7.69 11.97
N GLY A 170 -2.72 -8.25 12.98
CA GLY A 170 -3.39 -8.82 14.14
C GLY A 170 -4.36 -9.91 13.73
N SER A 171 -5.66 -9.73 14.04
CA SER A 171 -6.73 -10.64 13.61
C SER A 171 -7.38 -10.25 12.28
N ALA A 172 -7.00 -9.13 11.69
CA ALA A 172 -7.46 -8.73 10.37
C ALA A 172 -6.58 -9.33 9.27
N LYS A 173 -7.14 -9.46 8.08
CA LYS A 173 -6.47 -9.92 6.87
C LYS A 173 -6.50 -8.82 5.83
N LEU A 174 -5.35 -8.55 5.21
CA LEU A 174 -5.19 -7.68 4.06
C LEU A 174 -4.86 -8.53 2.85
N THR A 175 -5.70 -8.49 1.82
CA THR A 175 -5.49 -9.24 0.57
C THR A 175 -5.23 -8.27 -0.57
N VAL A 176 -4.16 -8.47 -1.33
CA VAL A 176 -3.87 -7.73 -2.56
C VAL A 176 -4.74 -8.29 -3.68
N LEU A 177 -5.53 -7.44 -4.33
CA LEU A 177 -6.39 -7.80 -5.45
C LEU A 177 -5.80 -7.42 -6.80
N SER A 178 -4.96 -6.38 -6.84
CA SER A 178 -4.23 -5.85 -8.02
C SER A 178 -2.89 -5.27 -7.58
N PRO A 179 -1.86 -5.20 -8.48
CA PRO A 179 -1.82 -5.71 -9.84
C PRO A 179 -1.58 -7.23 -9.91
N PRO A 180 -1.81 -7.88 -11.07
CA PRO A 180 -1.44 -9.29 -11.25
C PRO A 180 0.08 -9.47 -11.28
N GLN A 181 0.58 -10.65 -10.93
CA GLN A 181 2.00 -10.97 -10.97
C GLN A 181 2.54 -10.93 -12.40
N GLY A 182 3.71 -10.28 -12.59
CA GLY A 182 4.38 -10.22 -13.89
C GLY A 182 3.59 -9.43 -14.93
N ASN A 183 2.83 -8.42 -14.48
CA ASN A 183 2.05 -7.55 -15.33
C ASN A 183 2.94 -6.70 -16.27
N ASP A 184 2.33 -6.14 -17.30
CA ASP A 184 2.89 -5.21 -18.29
C ASP A 184 2.16 -3.85 -18.30
N ILE A 185 1.63 -3.46 -17.15
CA ILE A 185 0.88 -2.23 -16.95
C ILE A 185 1.82 -1.03 -17.07
N ASP A 186 1.55 -0.14 -18.02
CA ASP A 186 2.34 1.09 -18.26
C ASP A 186 1.82 2.30 -17.46
N ASP A 187 0.50 2.37 -17.19
CA ASP A 187 -0.07 3.46 -16.39
C ASP A 187 0.25 3.25 -14.91
N MET A 188 0.93 4.22 -14.31
CA MET A 188 1.35 4.13 -12.92
C MET A 188 0.17 4.08 -11.96
N ASN A 189 -0.98 4.71 -12.28
CA ASN A 189 -2.19 4.61 -11.47
C ASN A 189 -2.71 3.18 -11.44
N ASP A 190 -2.68 2.49 -12.58
CA ASP A 190 -3.17 1.12 -12.72
C ASP A 190 -2.23 0.08 -12.07
N LEU A 191 -1.00 0.47 -11.71
CA LEU A 191 -0.11 -0.33 -10.84
C LEU A 191 -0.55 -0.32 -9.37
N SER A 192 -1.57 0.45 -9.01
CA SER A 192 -2.03 0.57 -7.62
C SER A 192 -2.25 -0.79 -6.96
N LEU A 193 -1.66 -0.96 -5.78
CA LEU A 193 -2.06 -2.04 -4.88
C LEU A 193 -3.52 -1.79 -4.46
N VAL A 194 -4.44 -2.56 -5.01
CA VAL A 194 -5.82 -2.60 -4.53
C VAL A 194 -5.88 -3.59 -3.38
N LEU A 195 -6.26 -3.12 -2.19
CA LEU A 195 -6.26 -3.91 -0.96
C LEU A 195 -7.68 -4.16 -0.46
N LEU A 196 -7.97 -5.40 -0.12
CA LEU A 196 -9.16 -5.79 0.62
C LEU A 196 -8.78 -6.07 2.07
N ALA A 197 -9.30 -5.27 3.02
CA ALA A 197 -9.15 -5.50 4.45
C ALA A 197 -10.40 -6.19 4.99
N GLU A 198 -10.21 -7.33 5.67
CA GLU A 198 -11.29 -8.15 6.22
C GLU A 198 -11.10 -8.36 7.71
N TYR A 199 -12.16 -8.13 8.51
CA TYR A 199 -12.19 -8.41 9.93
C TYR A 199 -13.59 -8.71 10.42
N THR A 200 -13.81 -9.87 11.05
CA THR A 200 -15.10 -10.31 11.64
C THR A 200 -16.32 -10.14 10.73
N GLY A 201 -16.14 -10.38 9.43
CA GLY A 201 -17.19 -10.27 8.40
C GLY A 201 -17.39 -8.89 7.82
N VAL A 202 -16.71 -7.85 8.34
CA VAL A 202 -16.65 -6.51 7.74
C VAL A 202 -15.54 -6.46 6.70
N LYS A 203 -15.82 -5.85 5.55
CA LYS A 203 -14.92 -5.70 4.41
C LYS A 203 -14.72 -4.23 4.05
N MET A 204 -13.46 -3.82 3.88
CA MET A 204 -13.07 -2.49 3.42
C MET A 204 -12.20 -2.63 2.18
N LEU A 205 -12.56 -1.95 1.09
CA LEU A 205 -11.81 -1.94 -0.17
C LEU A 205 -11.05 -0.62 -0.31
N LEU A 206 -9.73 -0.69 -0.52
CA LEU A 206 -8.84 0.44 -0.71
C LEU A 206 -8.29 0.37 -2.14
N CYS A 207 -8.69 1.31 -3.00
CA CYS A 207 -8.45 1.21 -4.44
C CYS A 207 -7.14 1.88 -4.91
N GLY A 208 -6.45 2.68 -4.05
CA GLY A 208 -5.36 3.54 -4.55
C GLY A 208 -5.87 4.43 -5.67
N ASP A 209 -5.14 4.50 -6.78
CA ASP A 209 -5.56 5.28 -7.95
C ASP A 209 -5.98 4.42 -9.15
N ALA A 210 -6.25 3.12 -8.89
CA ALA A 210 -6.67 2.17 -9.90
C ALA A 210 -7.85 2.70 -10.73
N SER A 211 -7.75 2.58 -12.05
CA SER A 211 -8.81 2.99 -12.97
C SER A 211 -10.00 2.02 -12.95
N GLN A 212 -11.11 2.43 -13.57
CA GLN A 212 -12.29 1.57 -13.76
C GLN A 212 -11.92 0.23 -14.45
N THR A 213 -10.93 0.24 -15.35
CA THR A 213 -10.45 -0.98 -16.01
C THR A 213 -9.88 -1.98 -15.01
N ILE A 214 -9.08 -1.51 -14.05
CA ILE A 214 -8.54 -2.35 -12.98
C ILE A 214 -9.64 -2.77 -12.01
N GLU A 215 -10.53 -1.84 -11.62
CA GLU A 215 -11.69 -2.13 -10.79
C GLU A 215 -12.56 -3.26 -11.38
N GLU A 216 -12.84 -3.22 -12.68
CA GLU A 216 -13.60 -4.27 -13.38
C GLU A 216 -12.85 -5.60 -13.41
N SER A 217 -11.52 -5.59 -13.51
CA SER A 217 -10.69 -6.81 -13.61
C SER A 217 -10.66 -7.64 -12.34
N ILE A 218 -10.97 -7.03 -11.19
CA ILE A 218 -10.99 -7.69 -9.88
C ILE A 218 -12.38 -8.20 -9.46
N LEU A 219 -13.40 -7.98 -10.27
CA LEU A 219 -14.78 -8.43 -9.97
C LEU A 219 -14.98 -9.93 -10.27
N PRO A 220 -15.94 -10.61 -9.61
CA PRO A 220 -16.82 -10.09 -8.57
C PRO A 220 -16.20 -10.13 -7.16
N LEU A 221 -16.48 -9.12 -6.32
CA LEU A 221 -16.08 -9.05 -4.92
C LEU A 221 -17.25 -9.31 -3.96
N GLY A 222 -18.49 -9.04 -4.44
CA GLY A 222 -19.68 -9.01 -3.60
C GLY A 222 -19.64 -7.84 -2.61
N HIS A 223 -20.56 -7.82 -1.66
CA HIS A 223 -20.75 -6.68 -0.76
C HIS A 223 -19.47 -6.27 0.00
N ILE A 224 -19.20 -4.97 0.01
CA ILE A 224 -18.14 -4.28 0.74
C ILE A 224 -18.79 -3.21 1.63
N ASP A 225 -18.44 -3.18 2.92
CA ASP A 225 -19.04 -2.24 3.87
C ASP A 225 -18.53 -0.81 3.68
N LEU A 226 -17.22 -0.66 3.38
CA LEU A 226 -16.56 0.63 3.17
C LEU A 226 -15.68 0.59 1.92
N LEU A 227 -15.86 1.55 1.04
CA LEU A 227 -14.99 1.84 -0.08
C LEU A 227 -14.12 3.07 0.23
N VAL A 228 -12.80 2.96 0.11
CA VAL A 228 -11.95 4.13 -0.13
C VAL A 228 -11.88 4.33 -1.62
N ALA A 229 -12.54 5.39 -2.09
CA ALA A 229 -12.76 5.66 -3.51
C ALA A 229 -11.43 5.89 -4.23
N GLY A 230 -11.30 5.33 -5.42
CA GLY A 230 -10.09 5.42 -6.21
C GLY A 230 -9.78 6.82 -6.69
N HIS A 231 -8.47 7.12 -6.80
CA HIS A 231 -7.91 8.29 -7.45
C HIS A 231 -8.52 9.61 -6.95
N HIS A 232 -8.65 9.74 -5.62
CA HIS A 232 -9.18 10.93 -4.93
C HIS A 232 -10.57 11.36 -5.40
N GLY A 233 -11.36 10.43 -5.94
CA GLY A 233 -12.65 10.73 -6.58
C GLY A 233 -12.52 11.25 -8.00
N SER A 234 -11.47 10.88 -8.73
CA SER A 234 -11.36 11.12 -10.18
C SER A 234 -12.43 10.36 -10.95
N ARG A 235 -12.94 10.97 -12.03
CA ARG A 235 -13.89 10.33 -12.96
C ARG A 235 -13.36 9.05 -13.61
N THR A 236 -12.04 8.84 -13.59
CA THR A 236 -11.37 7.66 -14.16
C THR A 236 -11.49 6.42 -13.28
N ALA A 237 -11.89 6.58 -12.00
CA ALA A 237 -12.05 5.53 -11.02
C ALA A 237 -13.48 5.49 -10.43
N THR A 238 -13.74 4.58 -9.52
CA THR A 238 -15.02 4.38 -8.82
C THR A 238 -16.17 4.22 -9.83
N GLY A 239 -16.02 3.19 -10.67
CA GLY A 239 -16.92 2.91 -11.81
C GLY A 239 -18.28 2.35 -11.38
N GLU A 240 -19.29 2.45 -12.28
CA GLU A 240 -20.62 1.91 -12.02
C GLU A 240 -20.58 0.38 -11.82
N ALA A 241 -19.77 -0.34 -12.62
CA ALA A 241 -19.65 -1.80 -12.50
C ALA A 241 -19.12 -2.23 -11.11
N LEU A 242 -18.13 -1.51 -10.58
CA LEU A 242 -17.64 -1.74 -9.22
C LEU A 242 -18.76 -1.50 -8.20
N LEU A 243 -19.41 -0.33 -8.27
CA LEU A 243 -20.44 0.08 -7.30
C LEU A 243 -21.67 -0.83 -7.31
N ASP A 244 -22.07 -1.33 -8.49
CA ASP A 244 -23.19 -2.28 -8.63
C ASP A 244 -22.87 -3.65 -7.99
N ASP A 245 -21.60 -4.10 -8.05
CA ASP A 245 -21.17 -5.36 -7.44
C ASP A 245 -21.02 -5.23 -5.91
N ILE A 246 -20.34 -4.16 -5.44
CA ILE A 246 -19.96 -4.05 -4.03
C ILE A 246 -21.00 -3.38 -3.13
N THR A 247 -21.91 -2.57 -3.68
CA THR A 247 -22.98 -1.85 -2.95
C THR A 247 -22.54 -1.31 -1.58
N PRO A 248 -21.57 -0.37 -1.52
CA PRO A 248 -20.94 0.02 -0.26
C PRO A 248 -21.90 0.87 0.61
N ALA A 249 -21.90 0.63 1.93
CA ALA A 249 -22.66 1.47 2.84
C ALA A 249 -22.00 2.84 3.04
N TYR A 250 -20.66 2.88 3.01
CA TYR A 250 -19.86 4.09 3.18
C TYR A 250 -18.81 4.21 2.07
N ALA A 251 -18.51 5.45 1.70
CA ALA A 251 -17.38 5.76 0.82
C ALA A 251 -16.54 6.89 1.44
N PHE A 252 -15.24 6.65 1.61
CA PHE A 252 -14.26 7.67 1.97
C PHE A 252 -13.57 8.19 0.73
N ILE A 253 -13.38 9.51 0.64
CA ILE A 253 -12.61 10.16 -0.42
C ILE A 253 -11.49 10.98 0.24
N SER A 254 -10.24 10.57 0.00
CA SER A 254 -9.05 11.33 0.38
C SER A 254 -8.77 12.37 -0.69
N CYS A 255 -8.98 13.65 -0.42
CA CYS A 255 -8.73 14.74 -1.37
C CYS A 255 -8.43 16.05 -0.64
N GLY A 256 -7.71 16.95 -1.30
CA GLY A 256 -7.36 18.25 -0.75
C GLY A 256 -8.43 19.30 -1.00
N ARG A 257 -8.59 20.23 -0.04
CA ARG A 257 -9.43 21.40 -0.24
C ARG A 257 -8.87 22.27 -1.36
N ASP A 258 -9.74 22.75 -2.25
CA ASP A 258 -9.39 23.64 -3.38
C ASP A 258 -8.27 23.06 -4.27
N ASN A 259 -8.24 21.72 -4.43
CA ASN A 259 -7.21 21.06 -5.24
C ASN A 259 -7.36 21.42 -6.74
N GLU A 260 -6.24 21.49 -7.43
CA GLU A 260 -6.17 21.90 -8.84
C GLU A 260 -6.78 20.90 -9.83
N TYR A 261 -7.03 19.64 -9.40
CA TYR A 261 -7.62 18.59 -10.22
C TYR A 261 -9.16 18.66 -10.26
N GLY A 262 -9.76 19.43 -9.33
CA GLY A 262 -11.21 19.49 -9.16
C GLY A 262 -11.79 18.21 -8.55
N HIS A 263 -10.98 17.44 -7.81
CA HIS A 263 -11.42 16.24 -7.11
C HIS A 263 -12.17 16.58 -5.80
N PRO A 264 -13.20 15.78 -5.44
CA PRO A 264 -13.80 14.72 -6.26
C PRO A 264 -14.65 15.29 -7.40
N HIS A 265 -14.62 14.65 -8.55
CA HIS A 265 -15.48 15.03 -9.67
C HIS A 265 -16.95 14.77 -9.36
N ARG A 266 -17.83 15.61 -9.86
CA ARG A 266 -19.27 15.51 -9.63
C ARG A 266 -19.84 14.16 -10.08
N GLU A 267 -19.34 13.61 -11.18
CA GLU A 267 -19.77 12.33 -11.72
C GLU A 267 -19.52 11.17 -10.74
N VAL A 268 -18.45 11.24 -9.92
CA VAL A 268 -18.15 10.23 -8.91
C VAL A 268 -19.12 10.34 -7.74
N LEU A 269 -19.36 11.56 -7.28
CA LEU A 269 -20.35 11.81 -6.21
C LEU A 269 -21.73 11.33 -6.61
N ASP A 270 -22.16 11.62 -7.85
CA ASP A 270 -23.46 11.18 -8.36
C ASP A 270 -23.55 9.64 -8.45
N ARG A 271 -22.46 8.94 -8.85
CA ARG A 271 -22.42 7.46 -8.86
C ARG A 271 -22.51 6.87 -7.46
N LEU A 272 -21.76 7.43 -6.50
CA LEU A 272 -21.78 6.99 -5.11
C LEU A 272 -23.15 7.22 -4.45
N GLU A 273 -23.77 8.38 -4.69
CA GLU A 273 -25.13 8.69 -4.23
C GLU A 273 -26.15 7.70 -4.82
N LYS A 274 -26.09 7.43 -6.13
CA LYS A 274 -26.93 6.44 -6.82
C LYS A 274 -26.76 5.03 -6.23
N ALA A 275 -25.54 4.66 -5.85
CA ALA A 275 -25.24 3.39 -5.19
C ALA A 275 -25.75 3.34 -3.73
N GLY A 276 -26.20 4.46 -3.16
CA GLY A 276 -26.70 4.55 -1.78
C GLY A 276 -25.61 4.68 -0.73
N ALA A 277 -24.36 4.94 -1.11
CA ALA A 277 -23.25 5.10 -0.19
C ALA A 277 -23.32 6.45 0.58
N GLN A 278 -23.09 6.41 1.88
CA GLN A 278 -22.81 7.64 2.63
C GLN A 278 -21.37 8.07 2.35
N VAL A 279 -21.20 9.23 1.70
CA VAL A 279 -19.89 9.77 1.30
C VAL A 279 -19.34 10.68 2.39
N LEU A 280 -18.08 10.46 2.79
CA LEU A 280 -17.30 11.35 3.65
C LEU A 280 -16.01 11.72 2.92
N ARG A 281 -15.56 12.98 3.08
CA ARG A 281 -14.41 13.55 2.37
C ARG A 281 -13.46 14.24 3.33
N THR A 282 -12.15 14.04 3.17
CA THR A 282 -11.13 14.65 4.05
C THR A 282 -11.09 16.17 3.94
N ASP A 283 -11.29 16.73 2.74
CA ASP A 283 -11.31 18.18 2.51
C ASP A 283 -12.45 18.92 3.22
N GLU A 284 -13.56 18.24 3.52
CA GLU A 284 -14.70 18.78 4.25
C GLU A 284 -14.64 18.45 5.75
N SER A 285 -14.30 17.20 6.07
CA SER A 285 -14.51 16.64 7.41
C SER A 285 -13.23 16.32 8.19
N GLY A 286 -12.04 16.62 7.64
CA GLY A 286 -10.77 16.27 8.28
C GLY A 286 -10.52 14.76 8.27
N VAL A 287 -9.91 14.23 9.32
CA VAL A 287 -9.63 12.79 9.44
C VAL A 287 -10.95 12.01 9.52
N LEU A 288 -11.05 10.97 8.67
CA LEU A 288 -12.20 10.06 8.65
C LEU A 288 -11.81 8.76 9.34
N THR A 289 -12.68 8.25 10.19
CA THR A 289 -12.41 7.02 10.96
C THR A 289 -13.50 5.99 10.73
N ALA A 290 -13.09 4.77 10.39
CA ALA A 290 -13.97 3.61 10.31
C ALA A 290 -13.48 2.53 11.29
N ARG A 291 -14.26 2.21 12.30
CA ARG A 291 -13.92 1.24 13.35
C ARG A 291 -14.88 0.06 13.35
N VAL A 292 -14.35 -1.15 13.42
CA VAL A 292 -15.15 -2.36 13.58
C VAL A 292 -15.31 -2.68 15.07
N ILE A 293 -16.55 -2.62 15.56
CA ILE A 293 -16.88 -2.90 16.95
C ILE A 293 -17.95 -4.01 16.95
N GLN A 294 -17.67 -5.14 17.57
CA GLN A 294 -18.60 -6.28 17.66
C GLN A 294 -19.15 -6.70 16.29
N GLY A 295 -18.28 -6.75 15.27
CA GLY A 295 -18.64 -7.13 13.90
C GLY A 295 -19.49 -6.11 13.15
N LYS A 296 -19.57 -4.85 13.63
CA LYS A 296 -20.30 -3.77 12.98
C LYS A 296 -19.38 -2.60 12.69
N LEU A 297 -19.51 -2.02 11.52
CA LEU A 297 -18.79 -0.81 11.13
C LEU A 297 -19.40 0.43 11.82
N ARG A 298 -18.53 1.26 12.39
CA ARG A 298 -18.83 2.59 12.93
C ARG A 298 -17.97 3.60 12.21
N VAL A 299 -18.59 4.64 11.66
CA VAL A 299 -17.90 5.70 10.92
C VAL A 299 -18.08 7.02 11.65
N THR A 300 -16.99 7.78 11.78
CA THR A 300 -16.96 9.12 12.35
C THR A 300 -15.99 10.00 11.55
N ALA A 301 -16.12 11.31 11.69
CA ALA A 301 -15.22 12.28 11.11
C ALA A 301 -14.76 13.28 12.19
N GLU A 302 -13.56 13.84 12.02
CA GLU A 302 -12.97 14.79 12.97
C GLU A 302 -13.85 16.04 13.12
N ARG A 303 -14.39 16.52 11.99
CA ARG A 303 -15.32 17.65 11.93
C ARG A 303 -16.72 17.09 11.61
N ASP A 304 -17.40 16.56 12.61
CA ASP A 304 -18.82 16.20 12.49
C ASP A 304 -19.62 17.47 12.22
N GLN A 305 -20.40 17.46 11.13
CA GLN A 305 -21.30 18.56 10.72
C GLN A 305 -22.61 18.51 11.49
#